data_04bd6c37c420c7862000be2f35bad06b
#
_entry.id   04bd6c37c420c7862000be2f35bad06b
#
_cell.length_a   1.000
_cell.length_b   1.000
_cell.length_c   1.000
_cell.angle_alpha   90.00
_cell.angle_beta   90.00
_cell.angle_gamma   90.00
#
_symmetry.space_group_name_H-M   'P 1'
#
loop_
_entity.id
_entity.type
_entity.pdbx_description
1 polymer ?
#
loop_
_entity_poly.entity_id
_entity_poly.type
_entity_poly.pdbx_seq_one_letter_code
_entity_poly.pdbx_strand_id
1 'polypeptide(L)'
;MVGTEDISLLEAHRKSTLVHLPDGKFLVRRSLKECERRLDSSTFFRASRGCIVNLSQVEQPRLSNDGNLIFLLKDGKEVVLSRRQTVLFRATRGL
;
A
#
# COMPACT_ATOMS: atom_id res chain seq x y z
N MET A 1 13.37 -8.16 15.43
CA MET A 1 13.18 -6.90 14.70
C MET A 1 12.39 -7.16 13.43
N VAL A 2 11.40 -6.33 13.17
CA VAL A 2 10.55 -6.52 11.99
C VAL A 2 11.20 -5.82 10.80
N GLY A 3 11.43 -6.55 9.72
CA GLY A 3 11.92 -5.97 8.49
C GLY A 3 10.78 -5.31 7.71
N THR A 4 11.11 -4.29 6.91
CA THR A 4 10.09 -3.63 6.10
C THR A 4 9.50 -4.57 5.05
N GLU A 5 10.22 -5.62 4.66
CA GLU A 5 9.69 -6.61 3.72
C GLU A 5 8.49 -7.37 4.26
N ASP A 6 8.30 -7.40 5.59
CA ASP A 6 7.16 -8.08 6.20
C ASP A 6 5.90 -7.22 6.23
N ILE A 7 6.04 -5.95 5.97
CA ILE A 7 4.90 -5.04 5.97
C ILE A 7 4.05 -5.29 4.71
N SER A 8 2.76 -5.53 4.89
CA SER A 8 1.87 -5.69 3.74
C SER A 8 1.31 -4.36 3.27
N LEU A 9 0.87 -3.53 4.21
CA LEU A 9 0.36 -2.20 3.87
C LEU A 9 0.41 -1.30 5.09
N LEU A 10 0.29 0.00 4.83
CA LEU A 10 0.23 1.02 5.88
C LEU A 10 -1.04 1.85 5.63
N GLU A 11 -1.80 2.08 6.70
CA GLU A 11 -3.04 2.85 6.61
C GLU A 11 -2.97 4.09 7.49
N ALA A 12 -3.50 5.19 6.98
CA ALA A 12 -3.63 6.39 7.77
C ALA A 12 -4.64 6.15 8.90
N HIS A 13 -4.28 6.54 10.10
CA HIS A 13 -5.14 6.44 11.27
C HIS A 13 -5.01 7.76 12.03
N ARG A 14 -5.86 8.73 11.68
CA ARG A 14 -5.76 10.09 12.18
C ARG A 14 -4.39 10.66 11.79
N LYS A 15 -3.61 11.10 12.75
CA LYS A 15 -2.26 11.65 12.49
C LYS A 15 -1.17 10.59 12.59
N SER A 16 -1.57 9.35 12.83
CA SER A 16 -0.67 8.22 12.95
C SER A 16 -0.84 7.28 11.77
N THR A 17 -0.04 6.23 11.75
CA THR A 17 -0.09 5.21 10.70
C THR A 17 -0.21 3.84 11.32
N LEU A 18 -1.15 3.04 10.81
CA LEU A 18 -1.33 1.66 11.22
C LEU A 18 -0.55 0.78 10.25
N VAL A 19 0.41 0.04 10.78
CA VAL A 19 1.30 -0.80 9.97
C VAL A 19 0.82 -2.24 10.08
N HIS A 20 0.52 -2.87 8.95
CA HIS A 20 0.02 -4.24 8.90
C HIS A 20 1.14 -5.23 8.61
N LEU A 21 1.22 -6.26 9.44
CA LEU A 21 2.19 -7.35 9.35
C LEU A 21 1.43 -8.67 9.25
N PRO A 22 2.09 -9.78 8.88
CA PRO A 22 1.42 -11.08 8.83
C PRO A 22 0.76 -11.47 10.14
N ASP A 23 1.38 -11.15 11.27
CA ASP A 23 0.92 -11.57 12.59
C ASP A 23 0.06 -10.55 13.31
N GLY A 24 -0.20 -9.41 12.69
CA GLY A 24 -0.99 -8.38 13.33
C GLY A 24 -0.69 -7.00 12.80
N LYS A 25 -0.93 -6.01 13.64
CA LYS A 25 -0.72 -4.62 13.23
C LYS A 25 -0.31 -3.80 14.43
N PHE A 26 0.40 -2.69 14.17
CA PHE A 26 0.78 -1.77 15.23
C PHE A 26 0.73 -0.34 14.74
N LEU A 27 0.63 0.58 15.68
CA LEU A 27 0.49 2.00 15.40
C LEU A 27 1.84 2.70 15.49
N VAL A 28 2.15 3.50 14.47
CA VAL A 28 3.35 4.34 14.44
C VAL A 28 2.88 5.79 14.52
N ARG A 29 3.48 6.56 15.42
CA ARG A 29 3.10 7.95 15.62
C ARG A 29 3.77 8.88 14.62
N ARG A 30 3.54 8.58 13.36
CA ARG A 30 3.98 9.39 12.22
C ARG A 30 2.87 9.39 11.21
N SER A 31 2.75 10.48 10.47
CA SER A 31 1.76 10.55 9.41
C SER A 31 2.13 9.58 8.28
N LEU A 32 1.14 9.21 7.50
CA LEU A 32 1.37 8.34 6.35
C LEU A 32 2.38 8.98 5.38
N LYS A 33 2.31 10.28 5.22
CA LYS A 33 3.23 11.02 4.36
C LYS A 33 4.68 10.90 4.85
N GLU A 34 4.90 10.97 6.15
CA GLU A 34 6.23 10.80 6.72
C GLU A 34 6.73 9.38 6.56
N CYS A 35 5.86 8.41 6.73
CA CYS A 35 6.21 7.02 6.49
C CYS A 35 6.62 6.81 5.03
N GLU A 36 5.87 7.40 4.11
CA GLU A 36 6.16 7.30 2.69
C GLU A 36 7.56 7.78 2.35
N ARG A 37 8.00 8.88 2.97
CA ARG A 37 9.34 9.43 2.74
C ARG A 37 10.45 8.50 3.17
N ARG A 38 10.18 7.64 4.16
CA ARG A 38 11.19 6.77 4.75
C ARG A 38 11.21 5.39 4.13
N LEU A 39 10.23 5.08 3.29
CA LEU A 39 10.14 3.77 2.65
C LEU A 39 10.73 3.82 1.25
N ASP A 40 11.20 2.66 0.79
CA ASP A 40 11.75 2.52 -0.56
C ASP A 40 10.62 2.67 -1.57
N SER A 41 10.70 3.69 -2.41
CA SER A 41 9.66 3.99 -3.38
C SER A 41 9.57 2.96 -4.51
N SER A 42 10.57 2.11 -4.68
CA SER A 42 10.50 1.04 -5.66
C SER A 42 9.68 -0.14 -5.15
N THR A 43 9.51 -0.23 -3.84
CA THR A 43 8.81 -1.34 -3.19
C THR A 43 7.44 -0.92 -2.67
N PHE A 44 7.34 0.29 -2.12
CA PHE A 44 6.12 0.79 -1.51
C PHE A 44 5.47 1.83 -2.39
N PHE A 45 4.18 1.63 -2.67
CA PHE A 45 3.43 2.50 -3.57
C PHE A 45 2.23 3.11 -2.84
N ARG A 46 2.05 4.43 -3.01
CA ARG A 46 0.89 5.11 -2.44
C ARG A 46 -0.35 4.75 -3.23
N ALA A 47 -1.21 3.91 -2.64
CA ALA A 47 -2.41 3.42 -3.32
C ALA A 47 -3.53 4.45 -3.32
N SER A 48 -3.58 5.26 -2.26
CA SER A 48 -4.61 6.28 -2.10
C SER A 48 -4.14 7.26 -1.03
N ARG A 49 -4.98 8.23 -0.71
CA ARG A 49 -4.65 9.19 0.37
C ARG A 49 -4.44 8.50 1.70
N GLY A 50 -5.09 7.37 1.91
CA GLY A 50 -5.07 6.67 3.19
C GLY A 50 -4.28 5.38 3.21
N CYS A 51 -3.60 5.01 2.15
CA CYS A 51 -2.97 3.69 2.11
C CYS A 51 -1.69 3.67 1.28
N ILE A 52 -0.66 3.02 1.83
CA ILE A 52 0.56 2.66 1.09
C ILE A 52 0.61 1.13 1.06
N VAL A 53 0.90 0.56 -0.09
CA VAL A 53 0.95 -0.89 -0.26
C VAL A 53 2.38 -1.34 -0.58
N ASN A 54 2.75 -2.49 -0.05
CA ASN A 54 4.02 -3.14 -0.39
C ASN A 54 3.83 -3.95 -1.66
N LEU A 55 4.46 -3.52 -2.76
CA LEU A 55 4.30 -4.17 -4.05
C LEU A 55 4.82 -5.61 -4.06
N SER A 56 5.79 -5.94 -3.20
CA SER A 56 6.30 -7.30 -3.11
C SER A 56 5.28 -8.27 -2.48
N GLN A 57 4.25 -7.73 -1.82
CA GLN A 57 3.18 -8.53 -1.22
C GLN A 57 1.96 -8.63 -2.11
N VAL A 58 1.98 -8.01 -3.27
CA VAL A 58 0.86 -8.08 -4.21
C VAL A 58 0.94 -9.40 -4.96
N GLU A 59 -0.11 -10.21 -4.81
CA GLU A 59 -0.19 -11.49 -5.50
C GLU A 59 -0.74 -11.31 -6.90
N GLN A 60 -1.76 -10.47 -7.03
CA GLN A 60 -2.43 -10.30 -8.31
C GLN A 60 -3.12 -8.94 -8.39
N PRO A 61 -2.76 -8.12 -9.38
CA PRO A 61 -3.52 -6.92 -9.68
C PRO A 61 -4.71 -7.27 -10.57
N ARG A 62 -5.81 -6.56 -10.38
CA ARG A 62 -6.95 -6.69 -11.29
C ARG A 62 -7.65 -5.34 -11.42
N LEU A 63 -8.39 -5.19 -12.49
CA LEU A 63 -9.11 -3.96 -12.77
C LEU A 63 -10.57 -4.13 -12.39
N SER A 64 -11.09 -3.18 -11.60
CA SER A 64 -12.50 -3.19 -11.25
C SER A 64 -13.34 -2.67 -12.41
N ASN A 65 -14.67 -2.86 -12.31
CA ASN A 65 -15.59 -2.35 -13.32
C ASN A 65 -15.52 -0.83 -13.43
N ASP A 66 -15.14 -0.16 -12.36
CA ASP A 66 -15.03 1.31 -12.32
C ASP A 66 -13.72 1.81 -12.92
N GLY A 67 -12.82 0.90 -13.29
CA GLY A 67 -11.53 1.29 -13.84
C GLY A 67 -10.46 1.55 -12.81
N ASN A 68 -10.67 1.14 -11.56
CA ASN A 68 -9.66 1.25 -10.50
C ASN A 68 -8.92 -0.06 -10.36
N LEU A 69 -7.61 0.02 -10.14
CA LEU A 69 -6.83 -1.18 -9.83
C LEU A 69 -7.11 -1.65 -8.41
N ILE A 70 -7.18 -2.96 -8.25
CA ILE A 70 -7.31 -3.61 -6.95
C ILE A 70 -6.15 -4.57 -6.82
N PHE A 71 -5.40 -4.45 -5.74
CA PHE A 71 -4.30 -5.36 -5.44
C PHE A 71 -4.75 -6.40 -4.43
N LEU A 72 -4.66 -7.67 -4.81
CA LEU A 72 -4.85 -8.77 -3.87
C LEU A 72 -3.51 -9.07 -3.25
N LEU A 73 -3.43 -8.97 -1.93
CA LEU A 73 -2.19 -9.23 -1.20
C LEU A 73 -2.10 -10.68 -0.80
N LYS A 74 -0.88 -11.14 -0.54
CA LYS A 74 -0.61 -12.54 -0.17
C LYS A 74 -1.34 -12.95 1.10
N ASP A 75 -1.62 -12.00 1.99
CA ASP A 75 -2.35 -12.29 3.23
C ASP A 75 -3.87 -12.27 3.05
N GLY A 76 -4.34 -12.09 1.83
CA GLY A 76 -5.77 -12.09 1.52
C GLY A 76 -6.44 -10.72 1.56
N LYS A 77 -5.74 -9.70 2.00
CA LYS A 77 -6.31 -8.36 2.00
C LYS A 77 -6.37 -7.79 0.58
N GLU A 78 -7.33 -6.91 0.35
CA GLU A 78 -7.44 -6.20 -0.92
C GLU A 78 -7.19 -4.71 -0.70
N VAL A 79 -6.46 -4.11 -1.62
CA VAL A 79 -6.18 -2.68 -1.59
C VAL A 79 -6.68 -2.07 -2.89
N VAL A 80 -7.61 -1.13 -2.79
CA VAL A 80 -8.17 -0.44 -3.96
C VAL A 80 -7.38 0.83 -4.18
N LEU A 81 -6.80 0.98 -5.37
CA LEU A 81 -6.13 2.22 -5.73
C LEU A 81 -7.16 3.28 -6.10
N SER A 82 -6.88 4.53 -5.75
CA SER A 82 -7.70 5.62 -6.25
C SER A 82 -7.56 5.71 -7.77
N ARG A 83 -8.49 6.40 -8.44
CA ARG A 83 -8.43 6.57 -9.89
C ARG A 83 -7.12 7.21 -10.30
N ARG A 84 -6.73 8.26 -9.60
CA ARG A 84 -5.49 8.99 -9.87
C ARG A 84 -4.27 8.07 -9.75
N GLN A 85 -4.21 7.29 -8.67
CA GLN A 85 -3.08 6.39 -8.44
C GLN A 85 -3.09 5.19 -9.37
N THR A 86 -4.27 4.77 -9.84
CA THR A 86 -4.40 3.75 -10.87
C THR A 86 -3.72 4.21 -12.15
N VAL A 87 -4.03 5.44 -12.59
CA VAL A 87 -3.43 6.01 -13.80
C VAL A 87 -1.91 6.11 -13.64
N LEU A 88 -1.47 6.61 -12.49
CA LEU A 88 -0.04 6.75 -12.22
C LEU A 88 0.67 5.40 -12.24
N PHE A 89 0.09 4.39 -11.60
CA PHE A 89 0.69 3.07 -11.54
C PHE A 89 0.86 2.47 -12.93
N ARG A 90 -0.20 2.55 -13.74
CA ARG A 90 -0.17 1.99 -15.09
C ARG A 90 0.84 2.73 -15.98
N ALA A 91 0.96 4.04 -15.80
CA ALA A 91 1.90 4.84 -16.59
C ALA A 91 3.36 4.55 -16.22
N THR A 92 3.63 4.30 -14.92
CA THR A 92 5.00 4.17 -14.44
C THR A 92 5.46 2.72 -14.30
N ARG A 93 4.53 1.77 -14.22
CA ARG A 93 4.86 0.36 -13.98
C ARG A 93 4.47 -0.57 -15.13
N GLY A 94 3.97 -0.03 -16.22
CA GLY A 94 3.77 -0.79 -17.44
C GLY A 94 2.59 -1.76 -17.46
N LEU A 95 1.56 -1.48 -16.71
CA LEU A 95 0.36 -2.29 -16.79
C LEU A 95 -0.56 -1.87 -17.92
#